data_8c0c45fbecbb1e9985b037e5c3ac57ac
#
_entry.id   8c0c45fbecbb1e9985b037e5c3ac57ac
#
_cell.length_a   1.000
_cell.length_b   1.000
_cell.length_c   1.000
_cell.angle_alpha   90.00
_cell.angle_beta   90.00
_cell.angle_gamma   90.00
#
_symmetry.space_group_name_H-M   'P 1'
#
loop_
_entity.id
_entity.type
_entity.pdbx_description
1 polymer ?
#
loop_
_entity_poly.entity_id
_entity_poly.type
_entity_poly.pdbx_seq_one_letter_code
_entity_poly.pdbx_strand_id
1 'polypeptide(L)'
;MPPACRFTREQIVAAALAITRERGFDAVTARAVADTLHSSSKVIFSAFSGMDDLLAATIDAADAQYRAYSADFVRDSADPPYKAVGTAYIRFARNEPNLFHLLYMRDRRREDHSGDAENIAVLVDFLMAKLSLTREDATLLHIEMWAYVHRNAVDVRPHFDVGVRPRHCGAVRVRAAELGRRAHQPDADGRV
;
A
#
# COMPACT_ATOMS: atom_id res chain seq x y z
N MET A 1 18.07 37.75 14.71
CA MET A 1 17.89 36.33 14.38
C MET A 1 16.40 36.04 14.38
N PRO A 2 15.84 35.42 13.33
CA PRO A 2 14.46 34.93 13.40
C PRO A 2 14.37 33.90 14.52
N PRO A 3 13.27 33.83 15.28
CA PRO A 3 13.10 32.84 16.33
C PRO A 3 13.19 31.45 15.68
N ALA A 4 14.03 30.58 16.25
CA ALA A 4 14.15 29.20 15.79
C ALA A 4 12.75 28.53 15.77
N CYS A 5 12.40 27.90 14.66
CA CYS A 5 11.16 27.17 14.54
C CYS A 5 11.11 26.13 15.67
N ARG A 6 10.13 26.23 16.56
CA ARG A 6 10.04 25.39 17.76
C ARG A 6 9.87 23.90 17.43
N PHE A 7 9.38 23.61 16.21
CA PHE A 7 9.16 22.25 15.70
C PHE A 7 9.65 22.14 14.26
N THR A 8 10.24 20.99 13.91
CA THR A 8 10.64 20.70 12.54
C THR A 8 9.43 20.25 11.69
N ARG A 9 9.59 20.27 10.36
CA ARG A 9 8.58 19.78 9.42
C ARG A 9 8.20 18.31 9.73
N GLU A 10 9.19 17.49 10.03
CA GLU A 10 9.04 16.06 10.36
C GLU A 10 8.25 15.87 11.67
N GLN A 11 8.48 16.69 12.67
CA GLN A 11 7.74 16.63 13.94
C GLN A 11 6.27 16.99 13.77
N ILE A 12 5.96 17.95 12.90
CA ILE A 12 4.58 18.35 12.59
C ILE A 12 3.88 17.23 11.79
N VAL A 13 4.56 16.62 10.81
CA VAL A 13 4.06 15.46 10.06
C VAL A 13 3.84 14.26 10.99
N ALA A 14 4.76 14.00 11.92
CA ALA A 14 4.61 12.93 12.89
C ALA A 14 3.37 13.10 13.77
N ALA A 15 3.06 14.34 14.20
CA ALA A 15 1.85 14.65 14.94
C ALA A 15 0.58 14.43 14.07
N ALA A 16 0.61 14.84 12.81
CA ALA A 16 -0.49 14.61 11.86
C ALA A 16 -0.72 13.11 11.60
N LEU A 17 0.36 12.32 11.46
CA LEU A 17 0.27 10.86 11.34
C LEU A 17 -0.31 10.19 12.60
N ALA A 18 0.07 10.65 13.78
CA ALA A 18 -0.50 10.14 15.03
C ALA A 18 -2.02 10.39 15.10
N ILE A 19 -2.44 11.60 14.72
CA ILE A 19 -3.87 11.95 14.63
C ILE A 19 -4.58 11.06 13.61
N THR A 20 -3.98 10.87 12.44
CA THR A 20 -4.53 9.99 11.38
C THR A 20 -4.72 8.57 11.91
N ARG A 21 -3.70 8.02 12.58
CA ARG A 21 -3.71 6.66 13.12
C ARG A 21 -4.83 6.45 14.15
N GLU A 22 -5.05 7.42 15.01
CA GLU A 22 -6.04 7.31 16.09
C GLU A 22 -7.47 7.63 15.64
N ARG A 23 -7.64 8.67 14.81
CA ARG A 23 -8.94 9.30 14.54
C ARG A 23 -9.32 9.39 13.07
N GLY A 24 -8.44 8.92 12.17
CA GLY A 24 -8.61 9.05 10.72
C GLY A 24 -8.08 10.38 10.17
N PHE A 25 -7.92 10.43 8.85
CA PHE A 25 -7.27 11.55 8.15
C PHE A 25 -8.08 12.84 8.23
N ASP A 26 -9.40 12.76 8.22
CA ASP A 26 -10.30 13.93 8.30
C ASP A 26 -10.17 14.68 9.64
N ALA A 27 -9.62 14.02 10.67
CA ALA A 27 -9.36 14.63 11.96
C ALA A 27 -8.08 15.50 11.97
N VAL A 28 -7.26 15.48 10.90
CA VAL A 28 -6.04 16.28 10.78
C VAL A 28 -6.41 17.73 10.45
N THR A 29 -6.50 18.55 11.48
CA THR A 29 -6.76 19.98 11.37
C THR A 29 -5.62 20.77 12.02
N ALA A 30 -5.46 22.03 11.63
CA ALA A 30 -4.45 22.91 12.23
C ALA A 30 -4.55 22.97 13.77
N ARG A 31 -5.78 22.94 14.29
CA ARG A 31 -6.03 22.93 15.72
C ARG A 31 -5.60 21.61 16.36
N ALA A 32 -6.03 20.46 15.78
CA ALA A 32 -5.69 19.16 16.33
C ALA A 32 -4.16 18.91 16.35
N VAL A 33 -3.46 19.31 15.30
CA VAL A 33 -1.99 19.22 15.24
C VAL A 33 -1.34 20.15 16.27
N ALA A 34 -1.82 21.38 16.42
CA ALA A 34 -1.33 22.31 17.41
C ALA A 34 -1.55 21.79 18.85
N ASP A 35 -2.72 21.24 19.14
CA ASP A 35 -3.05 20.63 20.43
C ASP A 35 -2.13 19.44 20.74
N THR A 36 -1.88 18.57 19.76
CA THR A 36 -0.95 17.42 19.89
C THR A 36 0.49 17.87 20.17
N LEU A 37 0.92 19.01 19.60
CA LEU A 37 2.25 19.59 19.81
C LEU A 37 2.32 20.49 21.04
N HIS A 38 1.23 20.66 21.79
CA HIS A 38 1.12 21.62 22.90
C HIS A 38 1.59 23.02 22.49
N SER A 39 1.12 23.50 21.33
CA SER A 39 1.56 24.73 20.70
C SER A 39 0.39 25.49 20.06
N SER A 40 0.69 26.61 19.43
CA SER A 40 -0.29 27.34 18.60
C SER A 40 -0.24 26.87 17.14
N SER A 41 -1.34 27.02 16.39
CA SER A 41 -1.42 26.67 14.97
C SER A 41 -0.40 27.45 14.09
N LYS A 42 0.18 28.54 14.59
CA LYS A 42 1.22 29.29 13.88
C LYS A 42 2.46 28.44 13.54
N VAL A 43 2.76 27.40 14.33
CA VAL A 43 3.91 26.52 14.07
C VAL A 43 3.75 25.78 12.75
N ILE A 44 2.52 25.43 12.34
CA ILE A 44 2.24 24.73 11.08
C ILE A 44 2.59 25.66 9.91
N PHE A 45 2.08 26.87 9.93
CA PHE A 45 2.28 27.88 8.88
C PHE A 45 3.70 28.47 8.83
N SER A 46 4.56 28.14 9.80
CA SER A 46 5.99 28.43 9.73
C SER A 46 6.79 27.38 8.94
N ALA A 47 6.25 26.15 8.79
CA ALA A 47 6.91 25.02 8.14
C ALA A 47 6.21 24.56 6.86
N PHE A 48 4.94 24.92 6.68
CA PHE A 48 4.08 24.53 5.56
C PHE A 48 3.41 25.76 4.96
N SER A 49 3.23 25.75 3.63
CA SER A 49 2.55 26.83 2.92
C SER A 49 1.04 26.90 3.23
N GLY A 50 0.47 25.81 3.76
CA GLY A 50 -0.93 25.67 4.13
C GLY A 50 -1.25 24.28 4.64
N MET A 51 -2.53 24.04 4.94
CA MET A 51 -2.97 22.71 5.37
C MET A 51 -2.81 21.67 4.26
N ASP A 52 -3.04 22.02 3.01
CA ASP A 52 -2.91 21.09 1.89
C ASP A 52 -1.48 20.56 1.74
N ASP A 53 -0.46 21.42 1.97
CA ASP A 53 0.95 21.03 1.99
C ASP A 53 1.25 20.06 3.15
N LEU A 54 0.70 20.31 4.35
CA LEU A 54 0.83 19.39 5.48
C LEU A 54 0.10 18.05 5.21
N LEU A 55 -1.09 18.09 4.65
CA LEU A 55 -1.87 16.89 4.32
C LEU A 55 -1.15 16.03 3.27
N ALA A 56 -0.60 16.65 2.22
CA ALA A 56 0.22 15.97 1.23
C ALA A 56 1.46 15.29 1.87
N ALA A 57 2.21 16.04 2.68
CA ALA A 57 3.37 15.50 3.39
C ALA A 57 2.99 14.37 4.37
N THR A 58 1.78 14.39 4.93
CA THR A 58 1.26 13.32 5.80
C THR A 58 0.96 12.06 5.00
N ILE A 59 0.42 12.18 3.79
CA ILE A 59 0.18 11.06 2.86
C ILE A 59 1.53 10.42 2.46
N ASP A 60 2.51 11.24 2.06
CA ASP A 60 3.85 10.77 1.68
C ASP A 60 4.52 9.99 2.83
N ALA A 61 4.39 10.51 4.05
CA ALA A 61 4.94 9.84 5.23
C ALA A 61 4.21 8.53 5.58
N ALA A 62 2.89 8.46 5.37
CA ALA A 62 2.12 7.21 5.53
C ALA A 62 2.54 6.17 4.49
N ASP A 63 2.73 6.58 3.24
CA ASP A 63 3.21 5.69 2.16
C ASP A 63 4.63 5.17 2.45
N ALA A 64 5.54 6.05 2.88
CA ALA A 64 6.88 5.65 3.29
C ALA A 64 6.87 4.63 4.44
N GLN A 65 5.98 4.78 5.42
CA GLN A 65 5.80 3.81 6.50
C GLN A 65 5.29 2.46 5.98
N TYR A 66 4.31 2.46 5.08
CA TYR A 66 3.83 1.22 4.47
C TYR A 66 4.92 0.51 3.68
N ARG A 67 5.69 1.25 2.86
CA ARG A 67 6.80 0.68 2.07
C ARG A 67 7.87 0.05 2.97
N ALA A 68 8.27 0.75 4.02
CA ALA A 68 9.22 0.22 5.00
C ALA A 68 8.69 -1.06 5.68
N TYR A 69 7.44 -1.02 6.16
CA TYR A 69 6.78 -2.18 6.77
C TYR A 69 6.71 -3.37 5.80
N SER A 70 6.32 -3.13 4.54
CA SER A 70 6.23 -4.19 3.53
C SER A 70 7.60 -4.79 3.20
N ALA A 71 8.63 -3.95 3.05
CA ALA A 71 10.00 -4.40 2.77
C ALA A 71 10.57 -5.26 3.92
N ASP A 72 10.38 -4.82 5.17
CA ASP A 72 10.80 -5.57 6.35
C ASP A 72 10.05 -6.90 6.44
N PHE A 73 8.74 -6.89 6.22
CA PHE A 73 7.94 -8.11 6.25
C PHE A 73 8.39 -9.11 5.18
N VAL A 74 8.65 -8.66 3.95
CA VAL A 74 9.12 -9.52 2.85
C VAL A 74 10.49 -10.10 3.16
N ARG A 75 11.42 -9.29 3.69
CA ARG A 75 12.77 -9.73 4.07
C ARG A 75 12.73 -10.83 5.13
N ASP A 76 11.87 -10.70 6.13
CA ASP A 76 11.81 -11.58 7.29
C ASP A 76 10.86 -12.78 7.10
N SER A 77 10.15 -12.84 5.96
CA SER A 77 9.15 -13.88 5.65
C SER A 77 9.81 -15.14 5.08
N ALA A 78 9.34 -16.31 5.53
CA ALA A 78 9.65 -17.59 4.90
C ALA A 78 8.81 -17.86 3.63
N ASP A 79 7.79 -17.05 3.36
CA ASP A 79 6.94 -17.18 2.17
C ASP A 79 7.67 -16.69 0.90
N PRO A 80 7.28 -17.20 -0.29
CA PRO A 80 7.74 -16.62 -1.55
C PRO A 80 7.46 -15.11 -1.61
N PRO A 81 8.36 -14.28 -2.18
CA PRO A 81 8.27 -12.81 -2.12
C PRO A 81 6.91 -12.26 -2.57
N TYR A 82 6.36 -12.75 -3.65
CA TYR A 82 5.06 -12.30 -4.15
C TYR A 82 3.91 -12.56 -3.16
N LYS A 83 3.91 -13.73 -2.50
CA LYS A 83 2.95 -14.05 -1.44
C LYS A 83 3.17 -13.18 -0.20
N ALA A 84 4.43 -12.95 0.16
CA ALA A 84 4.80 -12.11 1.31
C ALA A 84 4.29 -10.67 1.15
N VAL A 85 4.41 -10.08 -0.05
CA VAL A 85 3.86 -8.75 -0.36
C VAL A 85 2.35 -8.70 -0.11
N GLY A 86 1.58 -9.66 -0.63
CA GLY A 86 0.13 -9.73 -0.41
C GLY A 86 -0.24 -9.94 1.06
N THR A 87 0.55 -10.73 1.79
CA THR A 87 0.35 -10.96 3.23
C THR A 87 0.65 -9.68 4.03
N ALA A 88 1.73 -8.97 3.70
CA ALA A 88 2.07 -7.68 4.31
C ALA A 88 0.94 -6.66 4.14
N TYR A 89 0.37 -6.57 2.93
CA TYR A 89 -0.75 -5.68 2.62
C TYR A 89 -1.97 -5.93 3.51
N ILE A 90 -2.41 -7.21 3.63
CA ILE A 90 -3.54 -7.58 4.48
C ILE A 90 -3.24 -7.31 5.96
N ARG A 91 -2.02 -7.61 6.42
CA ARG A 91 -1.62 -7.36 7.81
C ARG A 91 -1.54 -5.87 8.13
N PHE A 92 -1.04 -5.05 7.20
CA PHE A 92 -1.03 -3.60 7.37
C PHE A 92 -2.45 -3.05 7.51
N ALA A 93 -3.38 -3.48 6.66
CA ALA A 93 -4.79 -3.08 6.76
C ALA A 93 -5.41 -3.42 8.14
N ARG A 94 -4.99 -4.53 8.75
CA ARG A 94 -5.47 -4.94 10.08
C ARG A 94 -4.83 -4.14 11.21
N ASN A 95 -3.55 -3.90 11.13
CA ASN A 95 -2.78 -3.27 12.19
C ASN A 95 -2.88 -1.75 12.18
N GLU A 96 -3.08 -1.16 10.99
CA GLU A 96 -3.08 0.27 10.72
C GLU A 96 -4.30 0.66 9.87
N PRO A 97 -5.55 0.40 10.32
CA PRO A 97 -6.75 0.55 9.48
C PRO A 97 -6.95 1.98 8.97
N ASN A 98 -6.66 3.00 9.78
CA ASN A 98 -6.80 4.39 9.38
C ASN A 98 -5.73 4.85 8.38
N LEU A 99 -4.50 4.36 8.50
CA LEU A 99 -3.46 4.60 7.49
C LEU A 99 -3.76 3.84 6.20
N PHE A 100 -4.25 2.61 6.30
CA PHE A 100 -4.70 1.85 5.14
C PHE A 100 -5.85 2.55 4.40
N HIS A 101 -6.83 3.07 5.14
CA HIS A 101 -7.92 3.86 4.57
C HIS A 101 -7.40 5.11 3.86
N LEU A 102 -6.47 5.83 4.48
CA LEU A 102 -5.82 6.99 3.89
C LEU A 102 -5.12 6.64 2.57
N LEU A 103 -4.36 5.54 2.51
CA LEU A 103 -3.56 5.21 1.34
C LEU A 103 -4.38 4.62 0.18
N TYR A 104 -5.39 3.78 0.49
CA TYR A 104 -6.03 2.93 -0.52
C TYR A 104 -7.53 3.15 -0.69
N MET A 105 -8.20 3.84 0.23
CA MET A 105 -9.66 3.97 0.23
C MET A 105 -10.17 5.40 -0.02
N ARG A 106 -9.27 6.42 -0.01
CA ARG A 106 -9.65 7.79 -0.34
C ARG A 106 -9.84 7.99 -1.84
N ASP A 107 -10.50 9.05 -2.25
CA ASP A 107 -10.60 9.44 -3.66
C ASP A 107 -9.24 9.96 -4.17
N ARG A 108 -8.60 9.19 -5.03
CA ARG A 108 -7.29 9.47 -5.62
C ARG A 108 -7.35 9.89 -7.09
N ARG A 109 -8.54 10.12 -7.65
CA ARG A 109 -8.72 10.36 -9.11
C ARG A 109 -7.95 11.55 -9.66
N ARG A 110 -7.50 12.47 -8.81
CA ARG A 110 -6.75 13.68 -9.20
C ARG A 110 -5.26 13.59 -8.89
N GLU A 111 -4.80 12.46 -8.41
CA GLU A 111 -3.40 12.26 -8.03
C GLU A 111 -2.59 11.69 -9.19
N ASP A 112 -1.27 11.91 -9.15
CA ASP A 112 -0.33 11.22 -10.04
C ASP A 112 -0.17 9.77 -9.58
N HIS A 113 -0.41 8.83 -10.49
CA HIS A 113 -0.31 7.39 -10.26
C HIS A 113 0.97 6.77 -10.87
N SER A 114 1.93 7.58 -11.31
CA SER A 114 3.17 7.09 -11.94
C SER A 114 3.95 6.13 -11.04
N GLY A 115 4.08 6.46 -9.76
CA GLY A 115 4.73 5.58 -8.78
C GLY A 115 4.00 4.24 -8.54
N ASP A 116 2.67 4.22 -8.64
CA ASP A 116 1.90 2.97 -8.56
C ASP A 116 2.19 2.09 -9.79
N ALA A 117 2.27 2.68 -10.99
CA ALA A 117 2.58 1.97 -12.22
C ALA A 117 3.99 1.34 -12.20
N GLU A 118 4.99 2.05 -11.67
CA GLU A 118 6.34 1.52 -11.50
C GLU A 118 6.38 0.32 -10.53
N ASN A 119 5.70 0.40 -9.40
CA ASN A 119 5.62 -0.69 -8.44
C ASN A 119 4.92 -1.92 -9.04
N ILE A 120 3.85 -1.73 -9.82
CA ILE A 120 3.16 -2.80 -10.54
C ILE A 120 4.09 -3.44 -11.58
N ALA A 121 4.85 -2.65 -12.33
CA ALA A 121 5.78 -3.15 -13.34
C ALA A 121 6.81 -4.13 -12.75
N VAL A 122 7.39 -3.81 -11.60
CA VAL A 122 8.33 -4.70 -10.88
C VAL A 122 7.69 -6.04 -10.53
N LEU A 123 6.44 -6.04 -10.06
CA LEU A 123 5.73 -7.28 -9.72
C LEU A 123 5.34 -8.09 -10.96
N VAL A 124 4.95 -7.43 -12.05
CA VAL A 124 4.66 -8.06 -13.34
C VAL A 124 5.93 -8.71 -13.92
N ASP A 125 7.06 -8.01 -13.93
CA ASP A 125 8.34 -8.55 -14.40
C ASP A 125 8.78 -9.78 -13.58
N PHE A 126 8.56 -9.74 -12.27
CA PHE A 126 8.81 -10.91 -11.41
C PHE A 126 7.93 -12.11 -11.81
N LEU A 127 6.62 -11.89 -12.07
CA LEU A 127 5.71 -12.95 -12.49
C LEU A 127 6.09 -13.50 -13.87
N MET A 128 6.45 -12.66 -14.82
CA MET A 128 6.95 -13.08 -16.14
C MET A 128 8.16 -14.00 -15.99
N ALA A 129 9.15 -13.59 -15.20
CA ALA A 129 10.38 -14.37 -15.00
C ALA A 129 10.14 -15.71 -14.29
N LYS A 130 9.21 -15.74 -13.30
CA LYS A 130 8.98 -16.94 -12.49
C LYS A 130 8.02 -17.95 -13.11
N LEU A 131 7.08 -17.49 -13.94
CA LEU A 131 6.00 -18.31 -14.50
C LEU A 131 6.09 -18.44 -16.03
N SER A 132 7.11 -17.83 -16.66
CA SER A 132 7.27 -17.80 -18.12
C SER A 132 6.01 -17.28 -18.85
N LEU A 133 5.40 -16.22 -18.27
CA LEU A 133 4.19 -15.62 -18.80
C LEU A 133 4.52 -14.47 -19.77
N THR A 134 3.60 -14.17 -20.69
CA THR A 134 3.61 -12.90 -21.41
C THR A 134 3.36 -11.74 -20.45
N ARG A 135 3.72 -10.51 -20.84
CA ARG A 135 3.42 -9.32 -20.03
C ARG A 135 1.92 -9.14 -19.81
N GLU A 136 1.11 -9.43 -20.83
CA GLU A 136 -0.35 -9.35 -20.75
C GLU A 136 -0.92 -10.31 -19.70
N ASP A 137 -0.53 -11.60 -19.76
CA ASP A 137 -0.97 -12.62 -18.82
C ASP A 137 -0.49 -12.34 -17.40
N ALA A 138 0.77 -11.89 -17.25
CA ALA A 138 1.33 -11.53 -15.95
C ALA A 138 0.61 -10.31 -15.34
N THR A 139 0.27 -9.32 -16.15
CA THR A 139 -0.50 -8.14 -15.72
C THR A 139 -1.91 -8.55 -15.29
N LEU A 140 -2.59 -9.38 -16.08
CA LEU A 140 -3.93 -9.87 -15.74
C LEU A 140 -3.91 -10.66 -14.43
N LEU A 141 -2.95 -11.58 -14.29
CA LEU A 141 -2.77 -12.37 -13.06
C LEU A 141 -2.52 -11.45 -11.85
N HIS A 142 -1.67 -10.42 -12.02
CA HIS A 142 -1.41 -9.46 -10.95
C HIS A 142 -2.67 -8.70 -10.54
N ILE A 143 -3.46 -8.22 -11.49
CA ILE A 143 -4.73 -7.50 -11.21
C ILE A 143 -5.73 -8.41 -10.47
N GLU A 144 -5.88 -9.65 -10.89
CA GLU A 144 -6.76 -10.62 -10.23
C GLU A 144 -6.30 -10.90 -8.78
N MET A 145 -4.99 -11.09 -8.59
CA MET A 145 -4.41 -11.30 -7.27
C MET A 145 -4.53 -10.07 -6.39
N TRP A 146 -4.29 -8.87 -6.94
CA TRP A 146 -4.46 -7.63 -6.21
C TRP A 146 -5.92 -7.44 -5.76
N ALA A 147 -6.89 -7.65 -6.66
CA ALA A 147 -8.31 -7.54 -6.32
C ALA A 147 -8.70 -8.52 -5.20
N TYR A 148 -8.17 -9.76 -5.24
CA TYR A 148 -8.38 -10.74 -4.18
C TYR A 148 -7.79 -10.28 -2.84
N VAL A 149 -6.54 -9.81 -2.84
CA VAL A 149 -5.83 -9.35 -1.65
C VAL A 149 -6.50 -8.10 -1.07
N HIS A 150 -6.87 -7.13 -1.94
CA HIS A 150 -7.54 -5.91 -1.53
C HIS A 150 -8.90 -6.18 -0.88
N ARG A 151 -9.72 -7.05 -1.48
CA ARG A 151 -10.97 -7.48 -0.89
C ARG A 151 -10.77 -8.06 0.51
N ASN A 152 -9.77 -8.94 0.70
CA ASN A 152 -9.48 -9.52 2.00
C ASN A 152 -8.93 -8.49 3.00
N ALA A 153 -8.27 -7.42 2.54
CA ALA A 153 -7.80 -6.33 3.37
C ALA A 153 -8.96 -5.42 3.83
N VAL A 154 -9.94 -5.15 2.97
CA VAL A 154 -11.11 -4.30 3.27
C VAL A 154 -12.15 -5.02 4.13
N ASP A 155 -12.34 -6.33 3.93
CA ASP A 155 -13.36 -7.15 4.62
C ASP A 155 -12.95 -7.52 6.06
N VAL A 156 -11.90 -6.92 6.59
CA VAL A 156 -11.44 -7.13 7.97
C VAL A 156 -12.40 -6.47 8.95
N ARG A 157 -13.51 -7.17 9.26
CA ARG A 157 -14.30 -6.85 10.44
C ARG A 157 -13.49 -7.25 11.69
N PRO A 158 -13.49 -6.44 12.78
CA PRO A 158 -12.66 -6.68 13.95
C PRO A 158 -12.95 -7.98 14.72
N HIS A 159 -13.85 -8.86 14.24
CA HIS A 159 -14.30 -10.06 14.95
C HIS A 159 -14.20 -11.35 14.14
N PHE A 160 -13.52 -11.39 12.99
CA PHE A 160 -13.24 -12.67 12.34
C PHE A 160 -11.73 -12.91 12.33
N ASP A 161 -11.30 -13.79 13.23
CA ASP A 161 -10.04 -14.54 13.08
C ASP A 161 -10.19 -15.45 11.88
N VAL A 162 -10.03 -14.88 10.70
CA VAL A 162 -9.91 -15.66 9.48
C VAL A 162 -8.49 -16.17 9.47
N GLY A 163 -8.26 -17.27 10.17
CA GLY A 163 -7.20 -18.18 9.79
C GLY A 163 -7.33 -18.32 8.27
N VAL A 164 -6.32 -17.84 7.54
CA VAL A 164 -6.29 -17.88 6.07
C VAL A 164 -6.44 -19.34 5.64
N ARG A 165 -7.66 -19.85 5.62
CA ARG A 165 -7.97 -21.12 4.97
C ARG A 165 -8.12 -20.82 3.49
N PRO A 166 -7.27 -21.39 2.64
CA PRO A 166 -7.23 -21.11 1.22
C PRO A 166 -8.39 -21.79 0.48
N ARG A 167 -9.65 -21.44 0.80
CA ARG A 167 -10.80 -22.03 0.10
C ARG A 167 -11.01 -21.50 -1.31
N HIS A 168 -10.38 -20.36 -1.67
CA HIS A 168 -10.49 -19.77 -3.00
C HIS A 168 -9.15 -19.66 -3.75
N CYS A 169 -8.04 -20.07 -3.13
CA CYS A 169 -6.73 -20.13 -3.79
C CYS A 169 -6.67 -21.20 -4.92
N GLY A 170 -7.65 -22.08 -4.96
CA GLY A 170 -7.76 -23.13 -5.98
C GLY A 170 -7.95 -22.56 -7.39
N ALA A 171 -8.86 -21.60 -7.56
CA ALA A 171 -9.17 -21.02 -8.87
C ALA A 171 -7.98 -20.24 -9.46
N VAL A 172 -7.29 -19.46 -8.63
CA VAL A 172 -6.10 -18.69 -9.05
C VAL A 172 -4.92 -19.63 -9.34
N ARG A 173 -4.73 -20.69 -8.52
CA ARG A 173 -3.70 -21.73 -8.79
C ARG A 173 -4.00 -22.50 -10.05
N VAL A 174 -5.26 -22.83 -10.32
CA VAL A 174 -5.67 -23.53 -11.54
C VAL A 174 -5.41 -22.65 -12.75
N ARG A 175 -5.74 -21.35 -12.69
CA ARG A 175 -5.51 -20.42 -13.79
C ARG A 175 -4.03 -20.13 -14.05
N ALA A 176 -3.22 -19.96 -13.01
CA ALA A 176 -1.77 -19.83 -13.18
C ALA A 176 -1.14 -21.11 -13.77
N ALA A 177 -1.63 -22.29 -13.39
CA ALA A 177 -1.20 -23.56 -13.94
C ALA A 177 -1.70 -23.77 -15.38
N GLU A 178 -2.86 -23.24 -15.74
CA GLU A 178 -3.41 -23.26 -17.12
C GLU A 178 -2.65 -22.30 -18.02
N LEU A 179 -2.36 -21.09 -17.56
CA LEU A 179 -1.54 -20.11 -18.29
C LEU A 179 -0.11 -20.63 -18.49
N GLY A 180 0.51 -21.21 -17.47
CA GLY A 180 1.83 -21.83 -17.60
C GLY A 180 1.86 -23.03 -18.56
N ARG A 181 0.78 -23.81 -18.67
CA ARG A 181 0.65 -24.90 -19.65
C ARG A 181 0.51 -24.36 -21.09
N ARG A 182 -0.23 -23.27 -21.29
CA ARG A 182 -0.38 -22.65 -22.62
C ARG A 182 0.94 -22.08 -23.13
N ALA A 183 1.75 -21.50 -22.25
CA ALA A 183 3.08 -20.96 -22.59
C ALA A 183 4.08 -22.07 -23.03
N HIS A 184 3.84 -23.34 -22.65
CA HIS A 184 4.69 -24.50 -23.00
C HIS A 184 4.11 -25.40 -24.09
N GLN A 185 2.95 -25.08 -24.64
CA GLN A 185 2.35 -25.87 -25.70
C GLN A 185 2.94 -25.37 -27.04
N PRO A 186 3.69 -26.22 -27.78
CA PRO A 186 4.18 -25.84 -29.12
C PRO A 186 2.96 -25.58 -29.99
N ASP A 187 3.05 -24.53 -30.79
CA ASP A 187 2.02 -24.22 -31.78
C ASP A 187 1.76 -25.44 -32.66
N ALA A 188 0.47 -25.70 -32.96
CA ALA A 188 0.03 -26.87 -33.71
C ALA A 188 0.64 -26.99 -35.14
N ASP A 189 1.42 -25.98 -35.57
CA ASP A 189 2.06 -25.91 -36.89
C ASP A 189 3.57 -26.34 -36.90
N GLY A 190 4.09 -26.88 -35.79
CA GLY A 190 5.41 -27.54 -35.80
C GLY A 190 6.60 -26.68 -36.25
N ARG A 191 6.55 -25.36 -36.10
CA ARG A 191 7.70 -24.48 -36.33
C ARG A 191 8.44 -24.22 -35.02
N VAL A 192 9.65 -24.76 -34.98
CA VAL A 192 10.66 -24.48 -33.96
C VAL A 192 11.25 -23.09 -34.18
#